data_fd6cf2e52e5164be7268fb609ce43c45
#
_entry.id   fd6cf2e52e5164be7268fb609ce43c45
#
_cell.length_a   1.000
_cell.length_b   1.000
_cell.length_c   1.000
_cell.angle_alpha   90.00
_cell.angle_beta   90.00
_cell.angle_gamma   90.00
#
_symmetry.space_group_name_H-M   'P 1'
#
loop_
_entity.id
_entity.type
_entity.pdbx_description
1 polymer ?
#
loop_
_entity_poly.entity_id
_entity_poly.type
_entity_poly.pdbx_seq_one_letter_code
_entity_poly.pdbx_strand_id
1 'polypeptide(L)'
;MHPAAGMIHPSAIVHPSAKLAANVSVGPYCIVGEHVEIGEGTTIGPHVLIEGRTRIGTHNRIFAFSALGGTPQDKKYAGEATGLEIGDRNTIREYCTFNCGTAQDAAVTRIGNDNWVMAYVHVAHDCQVGNHTTFANAASIAGHVHVGDYAVLGGFTGVHQFVMIGAHSMTGGATLLLQDLPPYVMAAGNSAKPFGINAEGLKRRGFGEDQITEIRRAYKTLYRSGLTLEEARSAIAAQGEKVPVLKILVDFLERSRRGIVR
;
A
#
# COMPACT_ATOMS: atom_id res chain seq x y z
N MET A 1 -12.80 -21.81 -2.79
CA MET A 1 -12.34 -22.79 -1.79
C MET A 1 -10.85 -22.57 -1.61
N HIS A 2 -10.37 -22.47 -0.37
CA HIS A 2 -8.94 -22.55 -0.09
C HIS A 2 -8.55 -24.02 0.05
N PRO A 3 -7.35 -24.42 -0.41
CA PRO A 3 -6.87 -25.80 -0.20
C PRO A 3 -6.73 -26.10 1.29
N ALA A 4 -6.74 -27.38 1.65
CA ALA A 4 -6.42 -27.81 3.01
C ALA A 4 -5.00 -27.36 3.41
N ALA A 5 -4.78 -27.12 4.70
CA ALA A 5 -3.48 -26.62 5.18
C ALA A 5 -2.32 -27.55 4.78
N GLY A 6 -1.24 -26.99 4.22
CA GLY A 6 -0.06 -27.73 3.80
C GLY A 6 -0.21 -28.57 2.51
N MET A 7 -1.24 -28.29 1.69
CA MET A 7 -1.48 -29.07 0.46
C MET A 7 -1.12 -28.28 -0.79
N ILE A 8 -0.28 -28.84 -1.63
CA ILE A 8 -0.06 -28.38 -3.02
C ILE A 8 -0.95 -29.21 -3.94
N HIS A 9 -1.87 -28.53 -4.66
CA HIS A 9 -2.78 -29.23 -5.57
C HIS A 9 -1.99 -29.88 -6.73
N PRO A 10 -2.30 -31.11 -7.16
CA PRO A 10 -1.55 -31.81 -8.20
C PRO A 10 -1.48 -31.10 -9.56
N SER A 11 -2.43 -30.20 -9.87
CA SER A 11 -2.41 -29.41 -11.09
C SER A 11 -1.64 -28.07 -10.95
N ALA A 12 -1.07 -27.76 -9.79
CA ALA A 12 -0.21 -26.62 -9.63
C ALA A 12 1.18 -26.91 -10.20
N ILE A 13 1.75 -25.92 -10.87
CA ILE A 13 3.12 -25.97 -11.40
C ILE A 13 4.00 -25.17 -10.44
N VAL A 14 4.78 -25.86 -9.62
CA VAL A 14 5.74 -25.25 -8.68
C VAL A 14 7.14 -25.56 -9.17
N HIS A 15 7.95 -24.51 -9.42
CA HIS A 15 9.32 -24.71 -9.86
C HIS A 15 10.13 -25.43 -8.77
N PRO A 16 11.00 -26.41 -9.12
CA PRO A 16 11.75 -27.19 -8.12
C PRO A 16 12.64 -26.38 -7.18
N SER A 17 13.08 -25.18 -7.58
CA SER A 17 13.90 -24.29 -6.76
C SER A 17 13.07 -23.31 -5.90
N ALA A 18 11.75 -23.25 -6.08
CA ALA A 18 10.90 -22.43 -5.23
C ALA A 18 10.95 -22.94 -3.78
N LYS A 19 11.00 -22.01 -2.83
CA LYS A 19 11.07 -22.33 -1.41
C LYS A 19 9.72 -22.07 -0.75
N LEU A 20 8.99 -23.14 -0.47
CA LEU A 20 7.72 -23.09 0.24
C LEU A 20 7.89 -23.72 1.63
N ALA A 21 7.42 -23.02 2.66
CA ALA A 21 7.36 -23.60 4.02
C ALA A 21 6.40 -24.79 4.05
N ALA A 22 6.59 -25.71 4.98
CA ALA A 22 5.93 -27.02 4.99
C ALA A 22 4.38 -26.98 5.02
N ASN A 23 3.80 -25.91 5.55
CA ASN A 23 2.35 -25.73 5.68
C ASN A 23 1.75 -24.67 4.75
N VAL A 24 2.47 -24.30 3.68
CA VAL A 24 1.93 -23.49 2.58
C VAL A 24 0.93 -24.31 1.79
N SER A 25 -0.21 -23.69 1.47
CA SER A 25 -1.24 -24.33 0.65
C SER A 25 -1.33 -23.66 -0.71
N VAL A 26 -1.31 -24.46 -1.78
CA VAL A 26 -1.35 -23.98 -3.17
C VAL A 26 -2.55 -24.62 -3.90
N GLY A 27 -3.46 -23.78 -4.39
CA GLY A 27 -4.66 -24.19 -5.13
C GLY A 27 -4.37 -24.73 -6.53
N PRO A 28 -5.42 -25.23 -7.22
CA PRO A 28 -5.28 -25.76 -8.57
C PRO A 28 -4.87 -24.69 -9.59
N TYR A 29 -4.12 -25.14 -10.59
CA TYR A 29 -3.68 -24.34 -11.74
C TYR A 29 -2.86 -23.09 -11.38
N CYS A 30 -2.22 -23.08 -10.20
CA CYS A 30 -1.25 -22.05 -9.83
C CYS A 30 0.07 -22.29 -10.56
N ILE A 31 0.81 -21.20 -10.80
CA ILE A 31 2.19 -21.24 -11.28
C ILE A 31 3.05 -20.49 -10.26
N VAL A 32 4.08 -21.17 -9.73
CA VAL A 32 5.04 -20.61 -8.79
C VAL A 32 6.43 -20.71 -9.40
N GLY A 33 7.07 -19.57 -9.64
CA GLY A 33 8.31 -19.43 -10.38
C GLY A 33 9.56 -19.79 -9.58
N GLU A 34 10.70 -19.76 -10.27
CA GLU A 34 12.02 -20.24 -9.83
C GLU A 34 12.55 -19.55 -8.56
N HIS A 35 12.37 -18.24 -8.44
CA HIS A 35 12.96 -17.42 -7.38
C HIS A 35 11.95 -17.01 -6.30
N VAL A 36 10.87 -17.78 -6.17
CA VAL A 36 9.78 -17.49 -5.23
C VAL A 36 10.04 -18.14 -3.88
N GLU A 37 9.87 -17.37 -2.81
CA GLU A 37 9.91 -17.84 -1.42
C GLU A 37 8.57 -17.52 -0.72
N ILE A 38 7.95 -18.52 -0.06
CA ILE A 38 6.64 -18.37 0.59
C ILE A 38 6.71 -18.88 2.01
N GLY A 39 6.39 -18.00 2.97
CA GLY A 39 6.41 -18.25 4.40
C GLY A 39 5.21 -19.07 4.90
N GLU A 40 5.37 -19.54 6.12
CA GLU A 40 4.48 -20.43 6.84
C GLU A 40 3.02 -19.96 6.85
N GLY A 41 2.06 -20.89 6.76
CA GLY A 41 0.63 -20.63 6.89
C GLY A 41 0.00 -19.82 5.75
N THR A 42 0.77 -19.46 4.73
CA THR A 42 0.25 -18.74 3.56
C THR A 42 -0.61 -19.67 2.70
N THR A 43 -1.77 -19.17 2.27
CA THR A 43 -2.72 -19.88 1.43
C THR A 43 -2.89 -19.19 0.09
N ILE A 44 -2.76 -19.95 -1.00
CA ILE A 44 -2.85 -19.49 -2.38
C ILE A 44 -4.07 -20.13 -3.02
N GLY A 45 -5.02 -19.31 -3.47
CA GLY A 45 -6.23 -19.71 -4.19
C GLY A 45 -5.90 -20.27 -5.59
N PRO A 46 -6.90 -20.71 -6.36
CA PRO A 46 -6.67 -21.23 -7.70
C PRO A 46 -6.23 -20.18 -8.71
N HIS A 47 -5.54 -20.61 -9.77
CA HIS A 47 -5.15 -19.76 -10.90
C HIS A 47 -4.29 -18.53 -10.50
N VAL A 48 -3.48 -18.63 -9.47
CA VAL A 48 -2.57 -17.56 -9.07
C VAL A 48 -1.22 -17.75 -9.77
N LEU A 49 -0.65 -16.65 -10.30
CA LEU A 49 0.70 -16.61 -10.83
C LEU A 49 1.60 -15.87 -9.82
N ILE A 50 2.69 -16.51 -9.41
CA ILE A 50 3.74 -15.88 -8.61
C ILE A 50 5.06 -16.09 -9.32
N GLU A 51 5.71 -15.01 -9.71
CA GLU A 51 6.92 -15.07 -10.53
C GLU A 51 7.97 -14.04 -10.05
N GLY A 52 9.05 -13.89 -10.79
CA GLY A 52 10.14 -12.99 -10.44
C GLY A 52 10.82 -13.37 -9.13
N ARG A 53 11.62 -12.47 -8.59
CA ARG A 53 12.24 -12.61 -7.26
C ARG A 53 11.23 -12.16 -6.19
N THR A 54 10.26 -13.02 -5.90
CA THR A 54 9.14 -12.70 -5.00
C THR A 54 9.29 -13.41 -3.67
N ARG A 55 9.30 -12.64 -2.59
CA ARG A 55 9.24 -13.15 -1.22
C ARG A 55 7.91 -12.80 -0.59
N ILE A 56 7.19 -13.79 -0.10
CA ILE A 56 5.92 -13.67 0.61
C ILE A 56 6.11 -14.18 2.03
N GLY A 57 5.75 -13.37 3.02
CA GLY A 57 5.83 -13.71 4.44
C GLY A 57 4.81 -14.75 4.87
N THR A 58 4.50 -14.75 6.15
CA THR A 58 3.67 -15.76 6.81
C THR A 58 2.19 -15.40 6.82
N HIS A 59 1.32 -16.42 6.86
CA HIS A 59 -0.12 -16.29 7.07
C HIS A 59 -0.85 -15.35 6.08
N ASN A 60 -0.32 -15.20 4.87
CA ASN A 60 -0.99 -14.44 3.81
C ASN A 60 -2.13 -15.27 3.19
N ARG A 61 -3.15 -14.58 2.71
CA ARG A 61 -4.27 -15.17 1.97
C ARG A 61 -4.34 -14.53 0.59
N ILE A 62 -3.99 -15.28 -0.45
CA ILE A 62 -3.97 -14.83 -1.83
C ILE A 62 -5.11 -15.51 -2.58
N PHE A 63 -5.98 -14.71 -3.17
CA PHE A 63 -7.19 -15.20 -3.85
C PHE A 63 -6.96 -15.38 -5.35
N ALA A 64 -7.91 -16.03 -5.98
CA ALA A 64 -7.83 -16.50 -7.36
C ALA A 64 -7.47 -15.39 -8.38
N PHE A 65 -6.77 -15.80 -9.45
CA PHE A 65 -6.43 -14.96 -10.59
C PHE A 65 -5.53 -13.75 -10.28
N SER A 66 -4.85 -13.72 -9.14
CA SER A 66 -3.86 -12.71 -8.86
C SER A 66 -2.53 -13.02 -9.52
N ALA A 67 -1.80 -11.99 -9.97
CA ALA A 67 -0.46 -12.09 -10.54
C ALA A 67 0.53 -11.24 -9.72
N LEU A 68 1.45 -11.91 -9.04
CA LEU A 68 2.38 -11.29 -8.09
C LEU A 68 3.83 -11.48 -8.55
N GLY A 69 4.61 -10.41 -8.52
CA GLY A 69 6.02 -10.43 -8.94
C GLY A 69 6.23 -10.32 -10.44
N GLY A 70 5.21 -9.94 -11.18
CA GLY A 70 5.30 -9.73 -12.61
C GLY A 70 6.30 -8.61 -12.99
N THR A 71 6.78 -8.67 -14.22
CA THR A 71 7.67 -7.67 -14.82
C THR A 71 7.11 -6.26 -14.67
N PRO A 72 7.94 -5.27 -14.27
CA PRO A 72 7.52 -3.86 -14.24
C PRO A 72 6.92 -3.39 -15.57
N GLN A 73 5.82 -2.63 -15.49
CA GLN A 73 5.21 -2.01 -16.67
C GLN A 73 5.91 -0.68 -17.02
N ASP A 74 7.23 -0.67 -16.91
CA ASP A 74 8.09 0.45 -17.28
C ASP A 74 8.88 0.09 -18.55
N LYS A 75 8.79 0.92 -19.60
CA LYS A 75 9.49 0.72 -20.87
C LYS A 75 11.00 0.73 -20.75
N LYS A 76 11.55 1.25 -19.65
CA LYS A 76 12.99 1.28 -19.37
C LYS A 76 13.52 -0.01 -18.77
N TYR A 77 12.64 -0.87 -18.24
CA TYR A 77 13.04 -2.14 -17.65
C TYR A 77 13.61 -3.06 -18.73
N ALA A 78 14.82 -3.55 -18.51
CA ALA A 78 15.58 -4.38 -19.44
C ALA A 78 15.86 -5.81 -18.93
N GLY A 79 15.13 -6.26 -17.90
CA GLY A 79 15.28 -7.60 -17.33
C GLY A 79 16.20 -7.65 -16.10
N GLU A 80 16.43 -6.55 -15.43
CA GLU A 80 17.27 -6.46 -14.25
C GLU A 80 16.71 -7.31 -13.09
N ALA A 81 17.61 -7.79 -12.24
CA ALA A 81 17.28 -8.63 -11.10
C ALA A 81 16.63 -7.82 -9.97
N THR A 82 15.36 -7.51 -10.12
CA THR A 82 14.54 -6.75 -9.16
C THR A 82 13.49 -7.65 -8.50
N GLY A 83 12.84 -7.20 -7.43
CA GLY A 83 11.99 -8.08 -6.62
C GLY A 83 10.68 -7.47 -6.13
N LEU A 84 9.88 -8.36 -5.55
CA LEU A 84 8.67 -8.04 -4.78
C LEU A 84 8.79 -8.67 -3.40
N GLU A 85 8.57 -7.88 -2.36
CA GLU A 85 8.49 -8.35 -0.98
C GLU A 85 7.09 -8.08 -0.41
N ILE A 86 6.44 -9.12 0.08
CA ILE A 86 5.14 -9.05 0.77
C ILE A 86 5.34 -9.56 2.19
N GLY A 87 5.00 -8.76 3.18
CA GLY A 87 5.05 -9.11 4.59
C GLY A 87 4.03 -10.17 5.00
N ASP A 88 3.59 -10.09 6.24
CA ASP A 88 2.75 -11.11 6.87
C ASP A 88 1.27 -10.73 6.92
N ARG A 89 0.40 -11.73 7.04
CA ARG A 89 -1.04 -11.61 7.33
C ARG A 89 -1.83 -10.71 6.39
N ASN A 90 -1.34 -10.51 5.17
CA ASN A 90 -2.08 -9.76 4.16
C ASN A 90 -3.21 -10.61 3.57
N THR A 91 -4.32 -9.96 3.24
CA THR A 91 -5.38 -10.55 2.42
C THR A 91 -5.39 -9.85 1.07
N ILE A 92 -5.05 -10.60 0.02
CA ILE A 92 -4.98 -10.12 -1.37
C ILE A 92 -6.10 -10.81 -2.13
N ARG A 93 -7.13 -10.05 -2.48
CA ARG A 93 -8.32 -10.56 -3.16
C ARG A 93 -8.04 -10.83 -4.64
N GLU A 94 -9.08 -11.21 -5.33
CA GLU A 94 -9.03 -11.72 -6.71
C GLU A 94 -8.53 -10.66 -7.70
N TYR A 95 -7.86 -11.11 -8.76
CA TYR A 95 -7.42 -10.28 -9.88
C TYR A 95 -6.47 -9.13 -9.52
N CYS A 96 -5.74 -9.23 -8.42
CA CYS A 96 -4.73 -8.24 -8.06
C CYS A 96 -3.45 -8.44 -8.87
N THR A 97 -2.76 -7.34 -9.17
CA THR A 97 -1.46 -7.37 -9.87
C THR A 97 -0.43 -6.54 -9.12
N PHE A 98 0.70 -7.16 -8.73
CA PHE A 98 1.82 -6.47 -8.08
C PHE A 98 3.08 -6.71 -8.91
N ASN A 99 3.75 -5.64 -9.33
CA ASN A 99 4.98 -5.73 -10.10
C ASN A 99 6.23 -5.71 -9.22
N CYS A 100 7.32 -6.30 -9.71
CA CYS A 100 8.67 -6.11 -9.14
C CYS A 100 9.12 -4.65 -9.24
N GLY A 101 10.16 -4.28 -8.49
CA GLY A 101 10.80 -2.97 -8.61
C GLY A 101 11.62 -2.80 -9.89
N THR A 102 12.27 -1.64 -10.04
CA THR A 102 13.20 -1.33 -11.14
C THR A 102 14.58 -0.99 -10.60
N ALA A 103 15.63 -1.18 -11.41
CA ALA A 103 17.02 -0.89 -11.00
C ALA A 103 17.28 0.61 -10.79
N GLN A 104 16.39 1.48 -11.26
CA GLN A 104 16.54 2.92 -11.16
C GLN A 104 16.17 3.49 -9.78
N ASP A 105 15.56 2.70 -8.91
CA ASP A 105 15.15 3.10 -7.56
C ASP A 105 15.54 2.00 -6.54
N ALA A 106 14.64 1.59 -5.70
CA ALA A 106 14.88 0.61 -4.63
C ALA A 106 15.11 -0.84 -5.12
N ALA A 107 14.93 -1.10 -6.39
CA ALA A 107 14.97 -2.42 -7.02
C ALA A 107 13.93 -3.41 -6.43
N VAL A 108 13.04 -2.95 -5.59
CA VAL A 108 12.05 -3.79 -4.91
C VAL A 108 10.77 -3.03 -4.60
N THR A 109 9.65 -3.65 -4.96
CA THR A 109 8.32 -3.23 -4.48
C THR A 109 8.06 -3.91 -3.14
N ARG A 110 7.61 -3.16 -2.14
CA ARG A 110 7.32 -3.68 -0.79
C ARG A 110 5.90 -3.47 -0.37
N ILE A 111 5.32 -4.52 0.19
CA ILE A 111 4.01 -4.51 0.87
C ILE A 111 4.26 -4.94 2.31
N GLY A 112 3.86 -4.12 3.28
CA GLY A 112 3.98 -4.42 4.70
C GLY A 112 3.06 -5.54 5.17
N ASN A 113 2.60 -5.45 6.40
CA ASN A 113 1.82 -6.48 7.08
C ASN A 113 0.37 -6.07 7.28
N ASP A 114 -0.51 -7.06 7.49
CA ASP A 114 -1.91 -6.87 7.90
C ASP A 114 -2.73 -6.00 6.93
N ASN A 115 -2.37 -5.99 5.65
CA ASN A 115 -3.06 -5.19 4.64
C ASN A 115 -4.29 -5.92 4.09
N TRP A 116 -5.36 -5.16 3.84
CA TRP A 116 -6.58 -5.64 3.20
C TRP A 116 -6.66 -5.08 1.77
N VAL A 117 -6.37 -5.92 0.80
CA VAL A 117 -6.32 -5.55 -0.62
C VAL A 117 -7.51 -6.20 -1.33
N MET A 118 -8.47 -5.38 -1.75
CA MET A 118 -9.68 -5.86 -2.43
C MET A 118 -9.40 -6.18 -3.90
N ALA A 119 -10.40 -6.76 -4.57
CA ALA A 119 -10.24 -7.23 -5.93
C ALA A 119 -9.87 -6.13 -6.94
N TYR A 120 -9.10 -6.52 -7.96
CA TYR A 120 -8.64 -5.68 -9.07
C TYR A 120 -7.66 -4.56 -8.68
N VAL A 121 -7.03 -4.62 -7.52
CA VAL A 121 -6.02 -3.64 -7.12
C VAL A 121 -4.73 -3.84 -7.92
N HIS A 122 -4.14 -2.73 -8.36
CA HIS A 122 -2.83 -2.71 -9.00
C HIS A 122 -1.80 -1.96 -8.15
N VAL A 123 -0.67 -2.61 -7.90
CA VAL A 123 0.52 -2.01 -7.29
C VAL A 123 1.66 -2.07 -8.30
N ALA A 124 2.07 -0.91 -8.81
CA ALA A 124 3.18 -0.81 -9.76
C ALA A 124 4.54 -0.96 -9.07
N HIS A 125 5.59 -0.93 -9.89
CA HIS A 125 6.98 -1.09 -9.49
C HIS A 125 7.43 -0.05 -8.45
N ASP A 126 8.37 -0.41 -7.60
CA ASP A 126 9.03 0.44 -6.59
C ASP A 126 8.09 1.06 -5.56
N CYS A 127 6.82 0.66 -5.50
CA CYS A 127 5.90 1.11 -4.47
C CYS A 127 6.34 0.59 -3.09
N GLN A 128 6.16 1.44 -2.07
CA GLN A 128 6.43 1.11 -0.68
C GLN A 128 5.13 1.26 0.12
N VAL A 129 4.48 0.15 0.45
CA VAL A 129 3.20 0.11 1.17
C VAL A 129 3.45 -0.31 2.62
N GLY A 130 2.97 0.49 3.56
CA GLY A 130 3.06 0.23 5.00
C GLY A 130 2.14 -0.89 5.47
N ASN A 131 1.78 -0.82 6.74
CA ASN A 131 1.01 -1.85 7.42
C ASN A 131 -0.46 -1.43 7.63
N HIS A 132 -1.35 -2.41 7.82
CA HIS A 132 -2.76 -2.18 8.12
C HIS A 132 -3.49 -1.28 7.12
N THR A 133 -3.04 -1.22 5.89
CA THR A 133 -3.67 -0.42 4.84
C THR A 133 -4.91 -1.13 4.27
N THR A 134 -5.80 -0.34 3.70
CA THR A 134 -6.95 -0.87 2.95
C THR A 134 -6.95 -0.29 1.55
N PHE A 135 -6.90 -1.16 0.56
CA PHE A 135 -7.11 -0.81 -0.85
C PHE A 135 -8.48 -1.34 -1.28
N ALA A 136 -9.42 -0.45 -1.52
CA ALA A 136 -10.73 -0.86 -2.03
C ALA A 136 -10.66 -1.24 -3.51
N ASN A 137 -11.71 -1.86 -4.02
CA ASN A 137 -11.75 -2.44 -5.36
C ASN A 137 -11.22 -1.51 -6.45
N ALA A 138 -10.37 -2.03 -7.30
CA ALA A 138 -9.79 -1.35 -8.46
C ALA A 138 -8.97 -0.08 -8.11
N ALA A 139 -8.54 0.10 -6.87
CA ALA A 139 -7.56 1.12 -6.55
C ALA A 139 -6.22 0.78 -7.22
N SER A 140 -5.58 1.78 -7.85
CA SER A 140 -4.34 1.59 -8.61
C SER A 140 -3.32 2.64 -8.22
N ILE A 141 -2.12 2.20 -7.83
CA ILE A 141 -1.00 3.07 -7.53
C ILE A 141 0.10 2.89 -8.57
N ALA A 142 0.53 4.00 -9.17
CA ALA A 142 1.61 4.03 -10.16
C ALA A 142 2.97 3.86 -9.47
N GLY A 143 4.04 3.78 -10.27
CA GLY A 143 5.39 3.52 -9.74
C GLY A 143 5.86 4.50 -8.68
N HIS A 144 6.70 4.03 -7.76
CA HIS A 144 7.35 4.83 -6.71
C HIS A 144 6.40 5.48 -5.71
N VAL A 145 5.16 5.02 -5.59
CA VAL A 145 4.21 5.54 -4.61
C VAL A 145 4.54 4.99 -3.22
N HIS A 146 4.53 5.88 -2.23
CA HIS A 146 4.67 5.52 -0.82
C HIS A 146 3.32 5.62 -0.12
N VAL A 147 2.90 4.56 0.56
CA VAL A 147 1.63 4.51 1.32
C VAL A 147 1.94 4.25 2.78
N GLY A 148 1.60 5.20 3.64
CA GLY A 148 1.80 5.10 5.09
C GLY A 148 0.82 4.14 5.76
N ASP A 149 1.16 3.73 6.98
CA ASP A 149 0.36 2.80 7.78
C ASP A 149 -1.08 3.28 7.95
N TYR A 150 -2.01 2.34 7.96
CA TYR A 150 -3.44 2.61 8.16
C TYR A 150 -4.10 3.52 7.10
N ALA A 151 -3.44 3.79 5.99
CA ALA A 151 -4.06 4.52 4.89
C ALA A 151 -5.19 3.71 4.25
N VAL A 152 -6.25 4.41 3.81
CA VAL A 152 -7.40 3.79 3.14
C VAL A 152 -7.57 4.41 1.75
N LEU A 153 -7.44 3.62 0.72
CA LEU A 153 -7.70 4.03 -0.65
C LEU A 153 -9.10 3.57 -1.05
N GLY A 154 -10.00 4.52 -1.32
CA GLY A 154 -11.35 4.23 -1.82
C GLY A 154 -11.35 3.53 -3.18
N GLY A 155 -12.43 2.86 -3.51
CA GLY A 155 -12.55 2.15 -4.79
C GLY A 155 -12.30 3.05 -5.99
N PHE A 156 -11.63 2.52 -7.02
CA PHE A 156 -11.22 3.26 -8.21
C PHE A 156 -10.32 4.48 -7.95
N THR A 157 -9.64 4.53 -6.81
CA THR A 157 -8.62 5.55 -6.58
C THR A 157 -7.45 5.33 -7.53
N GLY A 158 -7.10 6.36 -8.30
CA GLY A 158 -5.88 6.41 -9.11
C GLY A 158 -4.83 7.30 -8.43
N VAL A 159 -3.59 6.82 -8.33
CA VAL A 159 -2.49 7.56 -7.70
C VAL A 159 -1.35 7.74 -8.68
N HIS A 160 -0.97 9.01 -8.93
CA HIS A 160 0.13 9.34 -9.82
C HIS A 160 1.48 8.86 -9.24
N GLN A 161 2.44 8.56 -10.12
CA GLN A 161 3.77 8.12 -9.71
C GLN A 161 4.46 9.12 -8.75
N PHE A 162 5.26 8.60 -7.83
CA PHE A 162 6.01 9.35 -6.80
C PHE A 162 5.14 10.08 -5.76
N VAL A 163 3.85 9.87 -5.72
CA VAL A 163 2.98 10.44 -4.69
C VAL A 163 3.21 9.75 -3.36
N MET A 164 3.22 10.54 -2.29
CA MET A 164 3.23 10.06 -0.92
C MET A 164 1.83 10.15 -0.32
N ILE A 165 1.36 9.04 0.25
CA ILE A 165 0.09 8.94 0.98
C ILE A 165 0.42 8.75 2.46
N GLY A 166 0.07 9.73 3.28
CA GLY A 166 0.39 9.74 4.70
C GLY A 166 -0.41 8.71 5.51
N ALA A 167 0.13 8.32 6.65
CA ALA A 167 -0.51 7.38 7.56
C ALA A 167 -1.89 7.88 8.03
N HIS A 168 -2.83 6.95 8.22
CA HIS A 168 -4.21 7.22 8.65
C HIS A 168 -5.03 8.11 7.71
N SER A 169 -4.52 8.47 6.53
CA SER A 169 -5.27 9.23 5.52
C SER A 169 -6.33 8.35 4.83
N MET A 170 -7.22 9.00 4.10
CA MET A 170 -8.26 8.28 3.36
C MET A 170 -8.60 8.99 2.05
N THR A 171 -8.78 8.24 0.97
CA THR A 171 -9.40 8.76 -0.25
C THR A 171 -10.86 8.31 -0.37
N GLY A 172 -11.71 9.18 -0.89
CA GLY A 172 -13.04 8.79 -1.37
C GLY A 172 -12.97 7.89 -2.60
N GLY A 173 -14.10 7.31 -3.00
CA GLY A 173 -14.16 6.54 -4.26
C GLY A 173 -13.92 7.42 -5.49
N ALA A 174 -13.38 6.82 -6.56
CA ALA A 174 -13.03 7.47 -7.83
C ALA A 174 -12.15 8.73 -7.69
N THR A 175 -11.27 8.75 -6.69
CA THR A 175 -10.35 9.85 -6.42
C THR A 175 -9.11 9.74 -7.31
N LEU A 176 -8.66 10.87 -7.90
CA LEU A 176 -7.39 10.98 -8.59
C LEU A 176 -6.40 11.81 -7.78
N LEU A 177 -5.37 11.16 -7.22
CA LEU A 177 -4.28 11.80 -6.49
C LEU A 177 -3.13 12.14 -7.44
N LEU A 178 -2.87 13.44 -7.64
CA LEU A 178 -1.74 13.96 -8.43
C LEU A 178 -0.64 14.56 -7.54
N GLN A 179 -0.94 14.81 -6.27
CA GLN A 179 -0.05 15.39 -5.26
C GLN A 179 -0.14 14.58 -3.96
N ASP A 180 0.79 14.83 -3.06
CA ASP A 180 0.91 14.11 -1.80
C ASP A 180 -0.33 14.31 -0.91
N LEU A 181 -0.80 13.25 -0.27
CA LEU A 181 -1.91 13.28 0.68
C LEU A 181 -1.36 13.21 2.11
N PRO A 182 -1.43 14.30 2.89
CA PRO A 182 -0.86 14.31 4.24
C PRO A 182 -1.54 13.31 5.19
N PRO A 183 -0.81 12.87 6.25
CA PRO A 183 -1.37 12.04 7.32
C PRO A 183 -2.69 12.58 7.86
N TYR A 184 -3.59 11.66 8.21
CA TYR A 184 -4.91 11.95 8.78
C TYR A 184 -5.93 12.59 7.84
N VAL A 185 -5.52 13.11 6.69
CA VAL A 185 -6.37 13.89 5.78
C VAL A 185 -7.28 12.97 4.97
N MET A 186 -8.52 13.42 4.77
CA MET A 186 -9.45 12.85 3.79
C MET A 186 -9.48 13.72 2.55
N ALA A 187 -9.36 13.10 1.38
CA ALA A 187 -9.46 13.78 0.09
C ALA A 187 -10.37 13.01 -0.87
N ALA A 188 -11.04 13.72 -1.76
CA ALA A 188 -11.88 13.11 -2.79
C ALA A 188 -11.91 13.97 -4.06
N GLY A 189 -12.32 13.36 -5.15
CA GLY A 189 -12.55 14.02 -6.43
C GLY A 189 -11.46 13.78 -7.47
N ASN A 190 -11.72 14.24 -8.68
CA ASN A 190 -10.81 14.21 -9.82
C ASN A 190 -10.59 15.67 -10.31
N SER A 191 -9.47 16.31 -9.99
CA SER A 191 -8.39 15.90 -9.08
C SER A 191 -8.80 16.01 -7.60
N ALA A 192 -8.11 15.28 -6.74
CA ALA A 192 -8.40 15.21 -5.30
C ALA A 192 -8.31 16.57 -4.60
N LYS A 193 -9.29 16.84 -3.74
CA LYS A 193 -9.27 18.00 -2.82
C LYS A 193 -9.50 17.54 -1.38
N PRO A 194 -8.85 18.18 -0.39
CA PRO A 194 -9.03 17.83 1.02
C PRO A 194 -10.39 18.34 1.51
N PHE A 195 -11.09 17.54 2.30
CA PHE A 195 -12.38 17.94 2.88
C PHE A 195 -12.52 17.69 4.38
N GLY A 196 -11.49 17.14 5.04
CA GLY A 196 -11.49 16.94 6.48
C GLY A 196 -10.39 16.01 6.94
N ILE A 197 -10.52 15.53 8.17
CA ILE A 197 -9.68 14.48 8.75
C ILE A 197 -10.45 13.18 8.86
N ASN A 198 -9.75 12.05 8.82
CA ASN A 198 -10.33 10.70 8.99
C ASN A 198 -10.68 10.41 10.46
N ALA A 199 -11.56 11.24 11.04
CA ALA A 199 -11.89 11.20 12.47
C ALA A 199 -12.43 9.83 12.92
N GLU A 200 -13.32 9.23 12.12
CA GLU A 200 -13.89 7.91 12.44
C GLU A 200 -12.83 6.80 12.39
N GLY A 201 -11.92 6.85 11.40
CA GLY A 201 -10.80 5.93 11.34
C GLY A 201 -9.86 6.08 12.53
N LEU A 202 -9.60 7.31 12.97
CA LEU A 202 -8.77 7.58 14.14
C LEU A 202 -9.42 7.04 15.42
N LYS A 203 -10.72 7.31 15.66
CA LYS A 203 -11.46 6.75 16.80
C LYS A 203 -11.40 5.22 16.86
N ARG A 204 -11.65 4.55 15.73
CA ARG A 204 -11.58 3.08 15.63
C ARG A 204 -10.20 2.52 15.95
N ARG A 205 -9.15 3.33 15.83
CA ARG A 205 -7.74 2.98 16.13
C ARG A 205 -7.29 3.45 17.51
N GLY A 206 -8.22 3.92 18.36
CA GLY A 206 -7.97 4.28 19.75
C GLY A 206 -7.38 5.67 19.99
N PHE A 207 -7.43 6.57 19.00
CA PHE A 207 -7.04 7.96 19.23
C PHE A 207 -8.05 8.63 20.16
N GLY A 208 -7.53 9.26 21.22
CA GLY A 208 -8.35 10.03 22.17
C GLY A 208 -8.90 11.34 21.57
N GLU A 209 -9.95 11.88 22.15
CA GLU A 209 -10.59 13.12 21.68
C GLU A 209 -9.62 14.31 21.66
N ASP A 210 -8.69 14.40 22.63
CA ASP A 210 -7.67 15.45 22.67
C ASP A 210 -6.71 15.33 21.47
N GLN A 211 -6.27 14.12 21.14
CA GLN A 211 -5.41 13.87 19.97
C GLN A 211 -6.13 14.23 18.66
N ILE A 212 -7.39 13.83 18.53
CA ILE A 212 -8.22 14.16 17.35
C ILE A 212 -8.44 15.68 17.26
N THR A 213 -8.60 16.36 18.38
CA THR A 213 -8.72 17.82 18.42
C THR A 213 -7.45 18.51 17.94
N GLU A 214 -6.27 18.05 18.36
CA GLU A 214 -5.00 18.60 17.90
C GLU A 214 -4.76 18.33 16.40
N ILE A 215 -5.09 17.12 15.92
CA ILE A 215 -5.04 16.80 14.48
C ILE A 215 -6.00 17.72 13.68
N ARG A 216 -7.19 17.98 14.20
CA ARG A 216 -8.15 18.90 13.57
C ARG A 216 -7.64 20.34 13.56
N ARG A 217 -6.92 20.77 14.61
CA ARG A 217 -6.26 22.07 14.66
C ARG A 217 -5.17 22.19 13.58
N ALA A 218 -4.31 21.18 13.48
CA ALA A 218 -3.27 21.12 12.44
C ALA A 218 -3.87 21.11 11.02
N TYR A 219 -4.97 20.39 10.79
CA TYR A 219 -5.71 20.43 9.53
C TYR A 219 -6.21 21.85 9.21
N LYS A 220 -6.76 22.57 10.19
CA LYS A 220 -7.21 23.95 9.98
C LYS A 220 -6.04 24.88 9.65
N THR A 221 -4.90 24.73 10.33
CA THR A 221 -3.67 25.47 10.03
C THR A 221 -3.23 25.23 8.59
N LEU A 222 -3.26 23.96 8.12
CA LEU A 222 -2.81 23.58 6.79
C LEU A 222 -3.75 24.06 5.66
N TYR A 223 -5.07 24.09 5.90
CA TYR A 223 -6.06 24.25 4.83
C TYR A 223 -7.04 25.41 4.99
N ARG A 224 -7.15 26.03 6.18
CA ARG A 224 -8.22 27.00 6.48
C ARG A 224 -7.73 28.31 7.07
N SER A 225 -6.42 28.46 7.29
CA SER A 225 -5.83 29.65 7.92
C SER A 225 -5.40 30.74 6.94
N GLY A 226 -5.45 30.47 5.63
CA GLY A 226 -4.95 31.39 4.60
C GLY A 226 -3.41 31.43 4.48
N LEU A 227 -2.69 30.62 5.25
CA LEU A 227 -1.24 30.54 5.22
C LEU A 227 -0.73 29.90 3.92
N THR A 228 0.44 30.31 3.49
CA THR A 228 1.21 29.54 2.49
C THR A 228 1.56 28.16 3.03
N LEU A 229 1.97 27.23 2.16
CA LEU A 229 2.38 25.89 2.62
C LEU A 229 3.59 25.97 3.56
N GLU A 230 4.53 26.86 3.31
CA GLU A 230 5.74 27.01 4.14
C GLU A 230 5.42 27.57 5.52
N GLU A 231 4.58 28.60 5.59
CA GLU A 231 4.10 29.14 6.87
C GLU A 231 3.33 28.11 7.68
N ALA A 232 2.47 27.33 7.01
CA ALA A 232 1.71 26.25 7.65
C ALA A 232 2.62 25.12 8.16
N ARG A 233 3.67 24.75 7.41
CA ARG A 233 4.71 23.79 7.83
C ARG A 233 5.38 24.25 9.11
N SER A 234 5.86 25.51 9.14
CA SER A 234 6.53 26.09 10.30
C SER A 234 5.62 26.12 11.53
N ALA A 235 4.36 26.53 11.37
CA ALA A 235 3.39 26.55 12.45
C ALA A 235 3.05 25.14 12.99
N ILE A 236 2.92 24.15 12.11
CA ILE A 236 2.66 22.76 12.51
C ILE A 236 3.88 22.13 13.16
N ALA A 237 5.10 22.43 12.70
CA ALA A 237 6.33 21.97 13.34
C ALA A 237 6.43 22.47 14.78
N ALA A 238 6.20 23.79 15.02
CA ALA A 238 6.18 24.36 16.37
C ALA A 238 5.08 23.75 17.28
N GLN A 239 3.92 23.41 16.71
CA GLN A 239 2.87 22.69 17.44
C GLN A 239 3.31 21.25 17.74
N GLY A 240 3.98 20.57 16.81
CA GLY A 240 4.44 19.19 16.91
C GLY A 240 5.45 18.95 18.03
N GLU A 241 6.25 19.97 18.39
CA GLU A 241 7.18 19.89 19.53
C GLU A 241 6.47 19.57 20.86
N LYS A 242 5.23 19.99 21.02
CA LYS A 242 4.41 19.81 22.22
C LYS A 242 3.36 18.73 22.10
N VAL A 243 3.08 18.28 20.88
CA VAL A 243 1.95 17.39 20.55
C VAL A 243 2.44 16.17 19.77
N PRO A 244 2.84 15.09 20.47
CA PRO A 244 3.49 13.93 19.84
C PRO A 244 2.72 13.31 18.68
N VAL A 245 1.38 13.34 18.71
CA VAL A 245 0.53 12.79 17.64
C VAL A 245 0.76 13.49 16.30
N LEU A 246 1.26 14.74 16.29
CA LEU A 246 1.54 15.48 15.06
C LEU A 246 2.89 15.16 14.42
N LYS A 247 3.76 14.39 15.10
CA LYS A 247 5.09 14.09 14.59
C LYS A 247 5.05 13.50 13.17
N ILE A 248 4.19 12.53 12.91
CA ILE A 248 4.09 11.92 11.57
C ILE A 248 3.63 12.91 10.48
N LEU A 249 2.83 13.92 10.85
CA LEU A 249 2.45 15.00 9.94
C LEU A 249 3.63 15.94 9.67
N VAL A 250 4.39 16.33 10.70
CA VAL A 250 5.60 17.14 10.58
C VAL A 250 6.60 16.45 9.66
N ASP A 251 6.98 15.21 9.99
CA ASP A 251 7.94 14.39 9.22
C ASP A 251 7.50 14.19 7.76
N PHE A 252 6.20 14.06 7.52
CA PHE A 252 5.64 13.98 6.18
C PHE A 252 5.79 15.27 5.40
N LEU A 253 5.43 16.41 6.00
CA LEU A 253 5.49 17.72 5.36
C LEU A 253 6.94 18.12 5.02
N GLU A 254 7.91 17.72 5.82
CA GLU A 254 9.35 17.93 5.54
C GLU A 254 9.83 17.12 4.32
N ARG A 255 9.33 15.91 4.15
CA ARG A 255 9.70 15.00 3.04
C ARG A 255 8.95 15.28 1.74
N SER A 256 7.75 15.87 1.80
CA SER A 256 6.94 16.15 0.63
C SER A 256 7.65 17.07 -0.37
N ARG A 257 7.86 16.59 -1.61
CA ARG A 257 8.54 17.32 -2.69
C ARG A 257 7.62 17.72 -3.83
N ARG A 258 6.48 17.05 -3.96
CA ARG A 258 5.51 17.27 -5.05
C ARG A 258 4.43 18.29 -4.69
N GLY A 259 4.49 18.90 -3.50
CA GLY A 259 3.37 19.62 -2.93
C GLY A 259 2.25 18.66 -2.45
N ILE A 260 1.34 19.20 -1.70
CA ILE A 260 0.22 18.43 -1.12
C ILE A 260 -1.09 18.76 -1.82
N VAL A 261 -2.07 17.85 -1.75
CA VAL A 261 -3.46 18.17 -2.18
C VAL A 261 -3.96 19.40 -1.42
N ARG A 262 -4.45 20.42 -2.17
CA ARG A 262 -4.97 21.68 -1.61
C ARG A 262 -6.17 22.20 -2.40
#